data_94d6f9d38415c04d109efcf547f88850
#
_entry.id   94d6f9d38415c04d109efcf547f88850
#
_cell.length_a   1.000
_cell.length_b   1.000
_cell.length_c   1.000
_cell.angle_alpha   90.00
_cell.angle_beta   90.00
_cell.angle_gamma   90.00
#
_symmetry.space_group_name_H-M   'P 1'
#
loop_
_entity.id
_entity.type
_entity.pdbx_description
1 polymer ?
#
loop_
_entity_poly.entity_id
_entity_poly.type
_entity_poly.pdbx_seq_one_letter_code
_entity_poly.pdbx_strand_id
1 'polypeptide(L)'
;MIGIISLLIDVIVYILLSDVFLISKSLSKIISFILASINSFLGNKIFTFKLKSYNFGEPMKFIILYSVSLIANSSTHDFFLNVFDGFLPFIIASIVSIIINFGGQKLWVFKNKNI
;
A
#
# COMPACT_ATOMS: atom_id res chain seq x y z
N MET A 1 -1.22 -13.76 0.77
CA MET A 1 -0.75 -13.73 2.17
C MET A 1 -0.17 -12.38 2.57
N ILE A 2 0.89 -11.94 1.88
CA ILE A 2 1.54 -10.66 2.21
C ILE A 2 0.58 -9.49 2.05
N GLY A 3 -0.27 -9.51 1.04
CA GLY A 3 -1.26 -8.45 0.85
C GLY A 3 -2.23 -8.31 2.02
N ILE A 4 -2.63 -9.44 2.61
CA ILE A 4 -3.51 -9.45 3.78
C ILE A 4 -2.79 -8.88 4.99
N ILE A 5 -1.54 -9.27 5.21
CA ILE A 5 -0.72 -8.76 6.31
C ILE A 5 -0.52 -7.26 6.17
N SER A 6 -0.19 -6.80 4.96
CA SER A 6 0.00 -5.38 4.69
C SER A 6 -1.29 -4.59 4.92
N LEU A 7 -2.43 -5.15 4.51
CA LEU A 7 -3.72 -4.51 4.74
C LEU A 7 -4.01 -4.40 6.25
N LEU A 8 -3.69 -5.44 7.03
CA LEU A 8 -3.89 -5.39 8.48
C LEU A 8 -3.01 -4.31 9.12
N ILE A 9 -1.76 -4.18 8.68
CA ILE A 9 -0.87 -3.11 9.16
C ILE A 9 -1.48 -1.75 8.83
N ASP A 10 -1.95 -1.58 7.61
CA ASP A 10 -2.57 -0.33 7.16
C ASP A 10 -3.78 0.02 8.04
N VAL A 11 -4.67 -0.95 8.26
CA VAL A 11 -5.87 -0.74 9.08
C VAL A 11 -5.51 -0.39 10.52
N ILE A 12 -4.62 -1.15 11.14
CA ILE A 12 -4.25 -0.94 12.55
C ILE A 12 -3.60 0.42 12.74
N VAL A 13 -2.64 0.77 11.88
CA VAL A 13 -1.95 2.06 11.99
C VAL A 13 -2.92 3.21 11.73
N TYR A 14 -3.80 3.06 10.73
CA TYR A 14 -4.79 4.10 10.41
C TYR A 14 -5.70 4.37 11.61
N ILE A 15 -6.22 3.31 12.24
CA ILE A 15 -7.12 3.46 13.39
C ILE A 15 -6.38 4.09 14.57
N LEU A 16 -5.16 3.61 14.86
CA LEU A 16 -4.37 4.17 15.96
C LEU A 16 -4.11 5.66 15.76
N LEU A 17 -3.70 6.06 14.56
CA LEU A 17 -3.37 7.45 14.31
C LEU A 17 -4.62 8.34 14.30
N SER A 18 -5.71 7.89 13.70
CA SER A 18 -6.89 8.74 13.56
C SER A 18 -7.76 8.76 14.81
N ASP A 19 -7.96 7.61 15.46
CA ASP A 19 -8.91 7.49 16.56
C ASP A 19 -8.25 7.60 17.93
N VAL A 20 -7.00 7.15 18.08
CA VAL A 20 -6.32 7.20 19.38
C VAL A 20 -5.47 8.47 19.50
N PHE A 21 -4.66 8.77 18.49
CA PHE A 21 -3.79 9.95 18.51
C PHE A 21 -4.44 11.19 17.91
N LEU A 22 -5.67 11.07 17.39
CA LEU A 22 -6.45 12.19 16.86
C LEU A 22 -5.76 12.95 15.73
N ILE A 23 -4.97 12.24 14.93
CA ILE A 23 -4.36 12.79 13.71
C ILE A 23 -5.43 12.78 12.61
N SER A 24 -5.38 13.73 11.69
CA SER A 24 -6.36 13.79 10.60
C SER A 24 -6.42 12.47 9.85
N LYS A 25 -7.61 12.11 9.35
CA LYS A 25 -7.79 10.85 8.62
C LYS A 25 -6.94 10.80 7.35
N SER A 26 -6.81 11.91 6.65
CA SER A 26 -5.99 11.96 5.43
C SER A 26 -4.53 11.69 5.74
N LEU A 27 -3.97 12.33 6.76
CA LEU A 27 -2.57 12.11 7.15
C LEU A 27 -2.37 10.71 7.70
N SER A 28 -3.31 10.22 8.49
CA SER A 28 -3.26 8.86 9.03
C SER A 28 -3.21 7.83 7.90
N LYS A 29 -3.99 8.04 6.84
CA LYS A 29 -4.01 7.13 5.69
C LYS A 29 -2.67 7.12 4.96
N ILE A 30 -2.06 8.28 4.78
CA ILE A 30 -0.76 8.38 4.12
C ILE A 30 0.30 7.62 4.93
N ILE A 31 0.38 7.85 6.22
CA ILE A 31 1.37 7.21 7.08
C ILE A 31 1.15 5.69 7.13
N SER A 32 -0.10 5.25 7.32
CA SER A 32 -0.40 3.82 7.38
C SER A 32 -0.08 3.12 6.06
N PHE A 33 -0.38 3.78 4.94
CA PHE A 33 -0.06 3.25 3.62
C PHE A 33 1.46 3.08 3.43
N ILE A 34 2.24 4.06 3.85
CA ILE A 34 3.70 3.98 3.71
C ILE A 34 4.25 2.80 4.50
N LEU A 35 3.82 2.63 5.74
CA LEU A 35 4.28 1.51 6.57
C LEU A 35 3.86 0.16 6.00
N ALA A 36 2.62 0.06 5.53
CA ALA A 36 2.13 -1.17 4.89
C ALA A 36 2.88 -1.47 3.61
N SER A 37 3.25 -0.43 2.85
CA SER A 37 3.96 -0.58 1.58
C SER A 37 5.36 -1.17 1.78
N ILE A 38 6.06 -0.75 2.82
CA ILE A 38 7.38 -1.30 3.14
C ILE A 38 7.26 -2.81 3.41
N ASN A 39 6.27 -3.21 4.19
CA ASN A 39 6.02 -4.63 4.45
C ASN A 39 5.67 -5.37 3.15
N SER A 40 4.84 -4.78 2.32
CA SER A 40 4.43 -5.39 1.05
C SER A 40 5.61 -5.61 0.12
N PHE A 41 6.49 -4.61 -0.02
CA PHE A 41 7.66 -4.74 -0.89
C PHE A 41 8.56 -5.88 -0.42
N LEU A 42 8.95 -5.86 0.85
CA LEU A 42 9.87 -6.85 1.39
C LEU A 42 9.24 -8.25 1.40
N GLY A 43 7.98 -8.33 1.82
CA GLY A 43 7.29 -9.61 1.89
C GLY A 43 7.06 -10.22 0.52
N ASN A 44 6.61 -9.42 -0.44
CA ASN A 44 6.39 -9.94 -1.79
C ASN A 44 7.69 -10.34 -2.46
N LYS A 45 8.75 -9.56 -2.27
CA LYS A 45 10.05 -9.92 -2.84
C LYS A 45 10.52 -11.27 -2.32
N ILE A 46 10.46 -11.48 -1.01
CA ILE A 46 11.03 -12.67 -0.36
C ILE A 46 10.09 -13.86 -0.42
N PHE A 47 8.81 -13.66 -0.06
CA PHE A 47 7.88 -14.77 0.17
C PHE A 47 6.97 -15.06 -1.01
N THR A 48 6.45 -14.04 -1.68
CA THR A 48 5.49 -14.23 -2.77
C THR A 48 6.19 -14.56 -4.08
N PHE A 49 7.18 -13.78 -4.45
CA PHE A 49 7.91 -13.95 -5.70
C PHE A 49 9.22 -14.72 -5.51
N LYS A 50 9.61 -15.01 -4.28
CA LYS A 50 10.76 -15.85 -3.91
C LYS A 50 12.07 -15.35 -4.51
N LEU A 51 12.25 -14.05 -4.56
CA LEU A 51 13.45 -13.43 -5.09
C LEU A 51 14.43 -13.18 -3.96
N LYS A 52 15.59 -13.79 -4.02
CA LYS A 52 16.62 -13.64 -2.99
C LYS A 52 17.76 -12.75 -3.42
N SER A 53 17.94 -12.54 -4.72
CA SER A 53 18.98 -11.65 -5.21
C SER A 53 18.54 -10.21 -5.19
N TYR A 54 19.49 -9.31 -4.94
CA TYR A 54 19.23 -7.89 -4.90
C TYR A 54 19.49 -7.27 -6.28
N ASN A 55 18.61 -6.36 -6.69
CA ASN A 55 18.75 -5.62 -7.93
C ASN A 55 18.37 -4.17 -7.65
N PHE A 56 19.26 -3.23 -8.00
CA PHE A 56 18.99 -1.80 -7.75
C PHE A 56 17.75 -1.28 -8.48
N GLY A 57 17.40 -1.89 -9.61
CA GLY A 57 16.20 -1.51 -10.32
C GLY A 57 14.93 -1.77 -9.55
N GLU A 58 14.92 -2.77 -8.68
CA GLU A 58 13.73 -3.12 -7.90
C GLU A 58 13.30 -2.01 -6.95
N PRO A 59 14.18 -1.50 -6.07
CA PRO A 59 13.76 -0.42 -5.17
C PRO A 59 13.41 0.87 -5.90
N MET A 60 14.08 1.17 -7.02
CA MET A 60 13.73 2.36 -7.81
C MET A 60 12.34 2.22 -8.41
N LYS A 61 12.05 1.09 -9.03
CA LYS A 61 10.73 0.81 -9.59
C LYS A 61 9.65 0.77 -8.51
N PHE A 62 9.98 0.21 -7.36
CA PHE A 62 9.06 0.17 -6.23
C PHE A 62 8.70 1.60 -5.78
N ILE A 63 9.69 2.47 -5.65
CA ILE A 63 9.44 3.86 -5.23
C ILE A 63 8.51 4.55 -6.21
N ILE A 64 8.77 4.39 -7.52
CA ILE A 64 7.92 4.99 -8.55
C ILE A 64 6.50 4.42 -8.49
N LEU A 65 6.38 3.09 -8.45
CA LEU A 65 5.08 2.43 -8.41
C LEU A 65 4.28 2.87 -7.18
N TYR A 66 4.91 2.87 -6.01
CA TYR A 66 4.20 3.18 -4.77
C TYR A 66 3.93 4.66 -4.61
N SER A 67 4.72 5.53 -5.26
CA SER A 67 4.38 6.95 -5.32
C SER A 67 3.08 7.15 -6.10
N VAL A 68 2.94 6.49 -7.24
CA VAL A 68 1.69 6.53 -8.01
C VAL A 68 0.54 5.94 -7.21
N SER A 69 0.77 4.80 -6.58
CA SER A 69 -0.23 4.12 -5.78
C SER A 69 -0.65 4.96 -4.56
N LEU A 70 0.29 5.63 -3.92
CA LEU A 70 0.00 6.50 -2.78
C LEU A 70 -0.90 7.66 -3.21
N ILE A 71 -0.61 8.27 -4.34
CA ILE A 71 -1.45 9.37 -4.86
C ILE A 71 -2.85 8.84 -5.14
N ALA A 72 -2.97 7.69 -5.80
CA ALA A 72 -4.27 7.09 -6.10
C ALA A 72 -5.03 6.72 -4.82
N ASN A 73 -4.34 6.12 -3.85
CA ASN A 73 -4.93 5.73 -2.58
C ASN A 73 -5.44 6.95 -1.81
N SER A 74 -4.57 7.93 -1.64
CA SER A 74 -4.87 9.13 -0.87
C SER A 74 -5.99 9.94 -1.52
N SER A 75 -5.94 10.11 -2.85
CA SER A 75 -6.96 10.85 -3.59
C SER A 75 -8.31 10.14 -3.51
N THR A 76 -8.33 8.83 -3.65
CA THR A 76 -9.56 8.03 -3.55
C THR A 76 -10.15 8.15 -2.15
N HIS A 77 -9.31 8.02 -1.13
CA HIS A 77 -9.74 8.13 0.27
C HIS A 77 -10.34 9.51 0.54
N ASP A 78 -9.66 10.57 0.14
CA ASP A 78 -10.13 11.93 0.39
C ASP A 78 -11.41 12.23 -0.36
N PHE A 79 -11.52 11.76 -1.61
CA PHE A 79 -12.75 11.94 -2.39
C PHE A 79 -13.94 11.30 -1.69
N PHE A 80 -13.80 10.05 -1.26
CA PHE A 80 -14.91 9.33 -0.65
C PHE A 80 -15.18 9.71 0.80
N LEU A 81 -14.26 10.41 1.47
CA LEU A 81 -14.55 10.98 2.78
C LEU A 81 -15.72 11.97 2.72
N ASN A 82 -15.90 12.63 1.58
CA ASN A 82 -16.98 13.59 1.39
C ASN A 82 -18.28 12.94 0.93
N VAL A 83 -18.26 11.65 0.57
CA VAL A 83 -19.41 10.94 0.04
C VAL A 83 -19.98 9.93 1.02
N PHE A 84 -19.10 9.22 1.72
CA PHE A 84 -19.48 8.16 2.65
C PHE A 84 -18.95 8.44 4.05
N ASP A 85 -19.76 8.04 5.04
CA ASP A 85 -19.35 8.10 6.44
C ASP A 85 -18.64 6.80 6.84
N GLY A 86 -17.96 6.84 7.99
CA GLY A 86 -17.37 5.66 8.59
C GLY A 86 -16.11 5.19 7.89
N PHE A 87 -15.97 3.87 7.76
CA PHE A 87 -14.75 3.22 7.31
C PHE A 87 -14.72 2.92 5.81
N LEU A 88 -15.80 3.19 5.10
CA LEU A 88 -15.92 2.84 3.67
C LEU A 88 -14.88 3.53 2.79
N PRO A 89 -14.57 4.83 2.97
CA PRO A 89 -13.50 5.45 2.19
C PRO A 89 -12.16 4.73 2.29
N PHE A 90 -11.81 4.25 3.49
CA PHE A 90 -10.58 3.48 3.71
C PHE A 90 -10.60 2.18 2.88
N ILE A 91 -11.71 1.47 2.93
CA ILE A 91 -11.85 0.18 2.22
C ILE A 91 -11.69 0.37 0.72
N ILE A 92 -12.38 1.36 0.16
CA ILE A 92 -12.32 1.64 -1.29
C ILE A 92 -10.90 2.00 -1.70
N ALA A 93 -10.25 2.90 -0.97
CA ALA A 93 -8.89 3.31 -1.26
C ALA A 93 -7.91 2.13 -1.19
N SER A 94 -8.08 1.26 -0.20
CA SER A 94 -7.23 0.07 -0.03
C SER A 94 -7.39 -0.91 -1.19
N ILE A 95 -8.60 -1.12 -1.68
CA ILE A 95 -8.84 -2.00 -2.82
C ILE A 95 -8.12 -1.46 -4.06
N VAL A 96 -8.23 -0.15 -4.32
CA VAL A 96 -7.53 0.48 -5.45
C VAL A 96 -6.02 0.26 -5.34
N SER A 97 -5.46 0.47 -4.16
CA SER A 97 -4.02 0.31 -3.94
C SER A 97 -3.56 -1.13 -4.11
N ILE A 98 -4.33 -2.09 -3.61
CA ILE A 98 -3.96 -3.51 -3.72
C ILE A 98 -3.84 -3.90 -5.19
N ILE A 99 -4.80 -3.49 -6.01
CA ILE A 99 -4.77 -3.78 -7.45
C ILE A 99 -3.54 -3.17 -8.10
N ILE A 100 -3.26 -1.90 -7.83
CA ILE A 100 -2.12 -1.20 -8.42
C ILE A 100 -0.81 -1.83 -7.94
N ASN A 101 -0.68 -2.04 -6.63
CA ASN A 101 0.59 -2.49 -6.05
C ASN A 101 0.92 -3.91 -6.46
N PHE A 102 -0.01 -4.84 -6.34
CA PHE A 102 0.27 -6.22 -6.69
C PHE A 102 0.52 -6.37 -8.19
N GLY A 103 -0.33 -5.76 -9.01
CA GLY A 103 -0.17 -5.80 -10.46
C GLY A 103 1.16 -5.18 -10.90
N GLY A 104 1.50 -4.02 -10.34
CA GLY A 104 2.75 -3.34 -10.67
C GLY A 104 3.97 -4.11 -10.22
N GLN A 105 3.94 -4.72 -9.04
CA GLN A 105 5.05 -5.55 -8.57
C GLN A 105 5.25 -6.76 -9.46
N LYS A 106 4.17 -7.45 -9.79
CA LYS A 106 4.24 -8.66 -10.62
C LYS A 106 4.68 -8.36 -12.04
N LEU A 107 4.11 -7.32 -12.65
CA LEU A 107 4.29 -7.05 -14.07
C LEU A 107 5.46 -6.12 -14.39
N TRP A 108 5.99 -5.43 -13.38
CA TRP A 108 7.03 -4.44 -13.61
C TRP A 108 8.21 -4.56 -12.66
N VAL A 109 8.00 -4.42 -11.34
CA VAL A 109 9.11 -4.37 -10.36
C VAL A 109 9.92 -5.66 -10.40
N PHE A 110 9.24 -6.80 -10.38
CA PHE A 110 9.89 -8.13 -10.34
C PHE A 110 9.75 -8.90 -11.64
N LYS A 111 9.42 -8.23 -12.72
CA LYS A 111 9.08 -8.88 -14.00
C LYS A 111 10.18 -9.78 -14.53
N ASN A 112 11.44 -9.36 -14.41
CA ASN A 112 12.56 -10.08 -14.99
C ASN A 112 13.08 -11.24 -14.14
N LYS A 113 12.29 -11.68 -13.17
CA LYS A 113 12.68 -12.72 -12.22
C LYS A 113 11.83 -13.98 -12.33
N ASN A 114 11.21 -14.19 -13.47
CA ASN A 114 10.41 -15.39 -13.74
C ASN A 114 9.24 -15.57 -12.76
N ILE A 115 8.54 -14.51 -12.51
CA ILE A 115 7.34 -14.56 -11.69
C ILE A 115 6.10 -14.83 -12.52
#